data_60ef3034e7e39d430f66930396f63490
#
_entry.id   60ef3034e7e39d430f66930396f63490
#
_cell.length_a   1.000
_cell.length_b   1.000
_cell.length_c   1.000
_cell.angle_alpha   90.00
_cell.angle_beta   90.00
_cell.angle_gamma   90.00
#
_symmetry.space_group_name_H-M   'P 1'
#
loop_
_entity.id
_entity.type
_entity.pdbx_description
1 polymer ?
#
loop_
_entity_poly.entity_id
_entity_poly.type
_entity_poly.pdbx_seq_one_letter_code
_entity_poly.pdbx_strand_id
1 'polypeptide(L)'
;MSNQNSSFVPDGDRPFVLDARRREFIFGLASLPVLATLPALGACATLQRSPVIAIHHWIGYETLYLARDFNLLPPDVALREGLTAVDSLQALKTGHADAACLTLDEVLHARAAGIALTVVLVFNVSSGADVVLARPDIKNLADLSGKRIGVEKGAVGALMFGKMQEEAGLDASALTVIHVPVNRQYAAWEAGEIDAVVTYEPTATHLMRAGARRLFDSRQIPDTIFDVLAVRSDRLDCQENVLRRIVTSHFDALEHIRSNRQDALYRIAARHNVSPDEANRALAGVVLPSLSANRAFLASSGSRLSRAAGVLSALMTEQGLLAHADSGQNLFSDCCLPGSV
;
A
#
# COMPACT_ATOMS: atom_id res chain seq x y z
N MET A 1 -26.91 44.99 42.33
CA MET A 1 -27.97 45.66 41.55
C MET A 1 -28.41 44.62 40.56
N SER A 2 -29.45 43.93 40.92
CA SER A 2 -30.87 44.02 40.49
C SER A 2 -31.05 43.29 39.18
N ASN A 3 -31.54 42.00 39.25
CA ASN A 3 -32.96 41.60 39.14
C ASN A 3 -33.47 41.60 37.68
N GLN A 4 -34.18 40.64 37.11
CA GLN A 4 -35.19 39.65 37.53
C GLN A 4 -35.39 38.67 36.37
N ASN A 5 -35.45 37.39 36.59
CA ASN A 5 -36.64 36.54 36.65
C ASN A 5 -37.83 36.89 35.73
N SER A 6 -38.17 35.99 34.80
CA SER A 6 -39.55 35.51 34.74
C SER A 6 -39.66 34.20 33.96
N SER A 7 -40.07 33.23 34.72
CA SER A 7 -40.67 31.96 34.37
C SER A 7 -42.02 32.12 33.67
N PHE A 8 -42.38 31.30 32.73
CA PHE A 8 -43.76 30.99 32.36
C PHE A 8 -43.93 29.51 32.00
N VAL A 9 -44.66 28.81 32.79
CA VAL A 9 -45.39 27.55 32.66
C VAL A 9 -46.80 27.95 33.09
N PRO A 10 -47.91 27.31 32.78
CA PRO A 10 -48.23 26.08 32.06
C PRO A 10 -49.61 26.08 31.34
N ASP A 11 -50.11 24.88 31.23
CA ASP A 11 -51.54 24.42 31.16
C ASP A 11 -52.05 24.17 29.73
N GLY A 12 -52.67 23.10 29.37
CA GLY A 12 -53.47 22.14 30.07
C GLY A 12 -53.93 21.05 29.11
N ASP A 13 -54.03 19.88 29.66
CA ASP A 13 -54.77 18.72 29.18
C ASP A 13 -56.17 19.01 28.65
N ARG A 14 -56.53 18.37 27.53
CA ARG A 14 -57.88 17.74 27.40
C ARG A 14 -57.87 16.66 26.28
N PRO A 15 -58.47 15.50 26.61
CA PRO A 15 -58.65 14.40 25.66
C PRO A 15 -59.91 14.60 24.82
N PHE A 16 -59.87 14.21 23.55
CA PHE A 16 -61.07 14.09 22.74
C PHE A 16 -61.46 12.64 22.55
N VAL A 17 -62.68 12.36 23.04
CA VAL A 17 -63.38 11.10 23.12
C VAL A 17 -63.96 10.72 21.76
N LEU A 18 -63.92 9.41 21.51
CA LEU A 18 -64.61 8.67 20.44
C LEU A 18 -66.09 9.01 20.29
N ASP A 19 -66.58 9.09 19.11
CA ASP A 19 -67.97 8.75 18.85
C ASP A 19 -68.09 7.76 17.66
N ALA A 20 -68.70 6.64 17.98
CA ALA A 20 -68.98 5.53 17.07
C ALA A 20 -70.49 5.62 16.67
N ARG A 21 -70.81 5.66 15.39
CA ARG A 21 -72.06 5.14 14.85
C ARG A 21 -71.96 4.78 13.37
N ARG A 22 -71.96 3.46 13.13
CA ARG A 22 -72.87 2.65 12.30
C ARG A 22 -73.34 3.23 10.97
N ARG A 23 -72.98 2.53 9.87
CA ARG A 23 -74.04 1.75 9.13
C ARG A 23 -73.36 0.86 8.06
N GLU A 24 -73.78 -0.37 8.10
CA GLU A 24 -73.55 -1.43 7.16
C GLU A 24 -74.17 -1.11 5.79
N PHE A 25 -73.53 -1.45 4.69
CA PHE A 25 -74.25 -1.94 3.50
C PHE A 25 -73.34 -2.92 2.76
N ILE A 26 -73.88 -4.12 2.69
CA ILE A 26 -73.39 -5.28 1.95
C ILE A 26 -73.68 -5.05 0.49
N PHE A 27 -72.74 -5.38 -0.39
CA PHE A 27 -72.93 -6.17 -1.60
C PHE A 27 -71.58 -6.46 -2.27
N GLY A 28 -71.34 -7.71 -2.46
CA GLY A 28 -70.21 -8.36 -3.02
C GLY A 28 -70.07 -8.21 -4.53
N LEU A 29 -68.85 -8.32 -4.92
CA LEU A 29 -68.47 -8.95 -6.19
C LEU A 29 -67.04 -9.46 -6.03
N ALA A 30 -66.90 -10.72 -6.28
CA ALA A 30 -65.64 -11.43 -6.32
C ALA A 30 -64.79 -10.86 -7.47
N SER A 31 -63.64 -10.29 -7.15
CA SER A 31 -62.57 -10.06 -8.10
C SER A 31 -61.29 -10.67 -7.51
N LEU A 32 -60.84 -11.71 -8.19
CA LEU A 32 -59.56 -12.36 -7.95
C LEU A 32 -58.41 -11.31 -7.94
N PRO A 33 -57.55 -11.33 -6.94
CA PRO A 33 -56.30 -10.62 -7.08
C PRO A 33 -55.41 -11.44 -8.04
N VAL A 34 -55.24 -10.95 -9.25
CA VAL A 34 -54.11 -11.31 -10.10
C VAL A 34 -52.89 -10.80 -9.34
N LEU A 35 -52.24 -11.70 -8.60
CA LEU A 35 -50.91 -11.47 -8.03
C LEU A 35 -49.96 -11.36 -9.25
N ALA A 36 -49.78 -10.15 -9.74
CA ALA A 36 -48.66 -9.81 -10.62
C ALA A 36 -47.39 -9.98 -9.78
N THR A 37 -46.81 -11.17 -9.81
CA THR A 37 -45.43 -11.40 -9.42
C THR A 37 -44.55 -10.65 -10.42
N LEU A 38 -44.35 -9.37 -10.20
CA LEU A 38 -43.21 -8.66 -10.73
C LEU A 38 -41.98 -9.39 -10.20
N PRO A 39 -41.14 -10.01 -11.03
CA PRO A 39 -39.84 -10.40 -10.60
C PRO A 39 -39.17 -9.09 -10.15
N ALA A 40 -38.94 -8.94 -8.87
CA ALA A 40 -37.98 -8.00 -8.36
C ALA A 40 -36.61 -8.46 -8.90
N LEU A 41 -36.35 -8.12 -10.16
CA LEU A 41 -35.00 -7.96 -10.66
C LEU A 41 -34.41 -6.83 -9.85
N GLY A 42 -34.06 -7.15 -8.61
CA GLY A 42 -33.12 -6.39 -7.83
C GLY A 42 -31.81 -6.40 -8.61
N ALA A 43 -31.76 -5.56 -9.64
CA ALA A 43 -30.51 -5.14 -10.20
C ALA A 43 -29.78 -4.42 -9.05
N CYS A 44 -29.01 -5.16 -8.30
CA CYS A 44 -27.84 -4.62 -7.62
C CYS A 44 -26.85 -4.16 -8.70
N ALA A 45 -27.25 -3.19 -9.51
CA ALA A 45 -26.32 -2.26 -10.09
C ALA A 45 -25.81 -1.40 -8.91
N THR A 46 -25.04 -2.00 -8.03
CA THR A 46 -24.09 -1.22 -7.25
C THR A 46 -23.31 -0.46 -8.30
N LEU A 47 -23.49 0.86 -8.36
CA LEU A 47 -22.61 1.76 -9.10
C LEU A 47 -21.20 1.36 -8.65
N GLN A 48 -20.53 0.59 -9.51
CA GLN A 48 -19.23 0.02 -9.19
C GLN A 48 -18.27 1.19 -9.19
N ARG A 49 -18.00 1.70 -7.98
CA ARG A 49 -17.06 2.81 -7.81
C ARG A 49 -15.73 2.38 -8.41
N SER A 50 -15.19 3.24 -9.24
CA SER A 50 -13.87 3.07 -9.82
C SER A 50 -12.82 2.85 -8.74
N PRO A 51 -11.89 1.92 -8.92
CA PRO A 51 -10.89 1.63 -7.92
C PRO A 51 -9.94 2.81 -7.71
N VAL A 52 -9.64 3.07 -6.45
CA VAL A 52 -8.61 4.00 -6.01
C VAL A 52 -7.40 3.19 -5.56
N ILE A 53 -6.24 3.43 -6.17
CA ILE A 53 -4.97 2.80 -5.81
C ILE A 53 -4.14 3.81 -5.03
N ALA A 54 -3.85 3.51 -3.76
CA ALA A 54 -2.89 4.29 -3.00
C ALA A 54 -1.46 3.94 -3.46
N ILE A 55 -0.66 4.96 -3.70
CA ILE A 55 0.72 4.83 -4.19
C ILE A 55 1.58 5.91 -3.55
N HIS A 56 2.85 5.62 -3.34
CA HIS A 56 3.81 6.59 -2.84
C HIS A 56 5.08 6.60 -3.70
N HIS A 57 5.97 7.55 -3.46
CA HIS A 57 7.17 7.72 -4.26
C HIS A 57 8.16 6.59 -4.01
N TRP A 58 8.25 5.67 -4.95
CA TRP A 58 9.20 4.56 -5.00
C TRP A 58 9.56 4.25 -6.45
N ILE A 59 10.84 4.04 -6.71
CA ILE A 59 11.34 3.80 -8.07
C ILE A 59 10.71 2.55 -8.72
N GLY A 60 10.31 1.58 -7.94
CA GLY A 60 9.70 0.33 -8.43
C GLY A 60 8.24 0.45 -8.86
N TYR A 61 7.55 1.55 -8.50
CA TYR A 61 6.16 1.81 -8.90
C TYR A 61 6.03 2.68 -10.16
N GLU A 62 7.15 3.03 -10.78
CA GLU A 62 7.17 3.91 -11.96
C GLU A 62 6.38 3.38 -13.16
N THR A 63 6.16 2.08 -13.24
CA THR A 63 5.29 1.48 -14.27
C THR A 63 3.85 2.01 -14.20
N LEU A 64 3.28 2.25 -13.01
CA LEU A 64 1.93 2.82 -12.90
C LEU A 64 1.91 4.31 -13.22
N TYR A 65 2.93 5.06 -12.84
CA TYR A 65 3.06 6.46 -13.21
C TYR A 65 3.22 6.63 -14.71
N LEU A 66 4.06 5.82 -15.35
CA LEU A 66 4.23 5.81 -16.81
C LEU A 66 2.93 5.37 -17.51
N ALA A 67 2.24 4.34 -17.00
CA ALA A 67 0.95 3.92 -17.53
C ALA A 67 -0.09 5.06 -17.50
N ARG A 68 -0.10 5.86 -16.44
CA ARG A 68 -0.92 7.07 -16.37
C ARG A 68 -0.50 8.11 -17.40
N ASP A 69 0.79 8.41 -17.47
CA ASP A 69 1.35 9.44 -18.36
C ASP A 69 1.12 9.11 -19.85
N PHE A 70 1.03 7.82 -20.18
CA PHE A 70 0.72 7.32 -21.53
C PHE A 70 -0.77 7.05 -21.78
N ASN A 71 -1.65 7.37 -20.82
CA ASN A 71 -3.10 7.08 -20.88
C ASN A 71 -3.42 5.59 -21.08
N LEU A 72 -2.59 4.69 -20.54
CA LEU A 72 -2.81 3.25 -20.56
C LEU A 72 -3.71 2.79 -19.42
N LEU A 73 -3.72 3.52 -18.28
CA LEU A 73 -4.64 3.22 -17.19
C LEU A 73 -6.09 3.43 -17.62
N PRO A 74 -7.03 2.58 -17.15
CA PRO A 74 -8.44 2.85 -17.33
C PRO A 74 -8.81 4.26 -16.85
N PRO A 75 -9.62 5.03 -17.61
CA PRO A 75 -9.82 6.47 -17.35
C PRO A 75 -10.53 6.76 -16.03
N ASP A 76 -11.19 5.77 -15.48
CA ASP A 76 -11.93 5.81 -14.22
C ASP A 76 -11.09 5.37 -13.00
N VAL A 77 -9.84 4.93 -13.20
CA VAL A 77 -8.92 4.55 -12.11
C VAL A 77 -8.20 5.77 -11.59
N ALA A 78 -8.20 5.96 -10.27
CA ALA A 78 -7.48 7.02 -9.62
C ALA A 78 -6.23 6.49 -8.89
N LEU A 79 -5.08 7.13 -9.13
CA LEU A 79 -3.89 6.98 -8.29
C LEU A 79 -3.96 8.03 -7.17
N ARG A 80 -4.07 7.57 -5.92
CA ARG A 80 -4.01 8.42 -4.73
C ARG A 80 -2.57 8.47 -4.24
N GLU A 81 -1.89 9.54 -4.57
CA GLU A 81 -0.49 9.72 -4.19
C GLU A 81 -0.36 10.12 -2.71
N GLY A 82 0.48 9.41 -1.98
CA GLY A 82 0.95 9.71 -0.64
C GLY A 82 2.44 10.04 -0.63
N LEU A 83 2.94 10.53 0.48
CA LEU A 83 4.37 10.82 0.64
C LEU A 83 5.16 9.58 1.04
N THR A 84 4.52 8.65 1.76
CA THR A 84 5.14 7.45 2.31
C THR A 84 4.19 6.25 2.25
N ALA A 85 4.72 5.05 2.50
CA ALA A 85 3.92 3.83 2.64
C ALA A 85 2.87 3.93 3.76
N VAL A 86 3.15 4.70 4.82
CA VAL A 86 2.20 4.94 5.92
C VAL A 86 0.94 5.63 5.43
N ASP A 87 1.05 6.57 4.47
CA ASP A 87 -0.11 7.22 3.84
C ASP A 87 -0.95 6.21 3.04
N SER A 88 -0.31 5.29 2.32
CA SER A 88 -0.96 4.22 1.57
C SER A 88 -1.70 3.26 2.49
N LEU A 89 -1.07 2.84 3.59
CA LEU A 89 -1.70 2.00 4.62
C LEU A 89 -2.89 2.70 5.29
N GLN A 90 -2.75 3.99 5.59
CA GLN A 90 -3.85 4.78 6.16
C GLN A 90 -5.03 4.92 5.19
N ALA A 91 -4.77 5.10 3.89
CA ALA A 91 -5.81 5.15 2.87
C ALA A 91 -6.60 3.84 2.77
N LEU A 92 -5.93 2.67 2.85
CA LEU A 92 -6.59 1.36 2.93
C LEU A 92 -7.41 1.22 4.20
N LYS A 93 -6.85 1.57 5.35
CA LYS A 93 -7.51 1.46 6.67
C LYS A 93 -8.79 2.28 6.75
N THR A 94 -8.79 3.47 6.17
CA THR A 94 -9.95 4.39 6.18
C THR A 94 -10.92 4.16 5.02
N GLY A 95 -10.67 3.18 4.14
CA GLY A 95 -11.50 2.91 2.97
C GLY A 95 -11.42 3.97 1.87
N HIS A 96 -10.41 4.84 1.90
CA HIS A 96 -10.13 5.82 0.85
C HIS A 96 -9.37 5.24 -0.34
N ALA A 97 -8.86 4.01 -0.20
CA ALA A 97 -8.27 3.24 -1.28
C ALA A 97 -8.83 1.81 -1.28
N ASP A 98 -8.97 1.25 -2.48
CA ASP A 98 -9.41 -0.13 -2.71
C ASP A 98 -8.21 -1.07 -2.87
N ALA A 99 -7.08 -0.53 -3.29
CA ALA A 99 -5.80 -1.21 -3.42
C ALA A 99 -4.65 -0.28 -3.05
N ALA A 100 -3.47 -0.83 -2.80
CA ALA A 100 -2.27 -0.05 -2.56
C ALA A 100 -1.02 -0.73 -3.10
N CYS A 101 -0.05 0.09 -3.50
CA CYS A 101 1.33 -0.31 -3.75
C CYS A 101 2.05 -0.35 -2.41
N LEU A 102 2.48 -1.54 -2.00
CA LEU A 102 3.08 -1.83 -0.68
C LEU A 102 4.20 -2.85 -0.84
N THR A 103 5.07 -2.93 0.16
CA THR A 103 5.95 -4.09 0.31
C THR A 103 5.20 -5.26 0.95
N LEU A 104 5.72 -6.48 0.81
CA LEU A 104 5.07 -7.68 1.33
C LEU A 104 4.94 -7.67 2.87
N ASP A 105 5.94 -7.14 3.58
CA ASP A 105 5.89 -6.96 5.04
C ASP A 105 4.80 -5.96 5.45
N GLU A 106 4.60 -4.89 4.70
CA GLU A 106 3.52 -3.93 4.92
C GLU A 106 2.14 -4.56 4.70
N VAL A 107 2.02 -5.44 3.71
CA VAL A 107 0.79 -6.24 3.51
C VAL A 107 0.53 -7.13 4.72
N LEU A 108 1.55 -7.86 5.20
CA LEU A 108 1.42 -8.72 6.38
C LEU A 108 1.06 -7.90 7.62
N HIS A 109 1.67 -6.74 7.81
CA HIS A 109 1.35 -5.82 8.91
C HIS A 109 -0.10 -5.32 8.83
N ALA A 110 -0.57 -4.92 7.64
CA ALA A 110 -1.95 -4.48 7.42
C ALA A 110 -2.97 -5.61 7.70
N ARG A 111 -2.66 -6.83 7.26
CA ARG A 111 -3.49 -8.01 7.52
C ARG A 111 -3.57 -8.34 9.02
N ALA A 112 -2.45 -8.27 9.73
CA ALA A 112 -2.42 -8.44 11.20
C ALA A 112 -3.23 -7.34 11.91
N ALA A 113 -3.33 -6.14 11.33
CA ALA A 113 -4.20 -5.06 11.81
C ALA A 113 -5.68 -5.20 11.40
N GLY A 114 -6.06 -6.33 10.79
CA GLY A 114 -7.45 -6.64 10.42
C GLY A 114 -7.90 -6.14 9.06
N ILE A 115 -6.99 -5.64 8.22
CA ILE A 115 -7.30 -5.23 6.84
C ILE A 115 -7.07 -6.42 5.93
N ALA A 116 -8.14 -7.11 5.50
CA ALA A 116 -8.04 -8.24 4.57
C ALA A 116 -7.52 -7.77 3.21
N LEU A 117 -6.31 -8.21 2.83
CA LEU A 117 -5.63 -7.87 1.59
C LEU A 117 -5.24 -9.13 0.83
N THR A 118 -5.34 -9.07 -0.49
CA THR A 118 -4.87 -10.08 -1.44
C THR A 118 -3.90 -9.44 -2.43
N VAL A 119 -2.72 -10.00 -2.57
CA VAL A 119 -1.69 -9.58 -3.54
C VAL A 119 -2.05 -10.12 -4.91
N VAL A 120 -2.09 -9.24 -5.93
CA VAL A 120 -2.47 -9.58 -7.31
C VAL A 120 -1.38 -9.29 -8.34
N LEU A 121 -0.28 -8.65 -7.94
CA LEU A 121 0.87 -8.33 -8.79
C LEU A 121 2.12 -8.16 -7.94
N VAL A 122 3.27 -8.62 -8.44
CA VAL A 122 4.60 -8.24 -7.96
C VAL A 122 5.16 -7.21 -8.93
N PHE A 123 5.32 -5.97 -8.48
CA PHE A 123 5.93 -4.88 -9.27
C PHE A 123 7.42 -5.11 -9.46
N ASN A 124 8.09 -5.38 -8.36
CA ASN A 124 9.54 -5.57 -8.34
C ASN A 124 9.99 -6.35 -7.10
N VAL A 125 11.25 -6.76 -7.14
CA VAL A 125 12.00 -7.28 -6.00
C VAL A 125 13.19 -6.37 -5.79
N SER A 126 13.36 -5.82 -4.59
CA SER A 126 14.50 -4.95 -4.29
C SER A 126 15.81 -5.74 -4.29
N SER A 127 16.79 -5.19 -4.98
CA SER A 127 18.13 -5.75 -5.14
C SER A 127 19.19 -4.64 -5.19
N GLY A 128 19.24 -3.84 -4.11
CA GLY A 128 20.15 -2.71 -3.94
C GLY A 128 19.48 -1.34 -3.90
N ALA A 129 18.14 -1.25 -4.03
CA ALA A 129 17.41 0.01 -3.95
C ALA A 129 17.01 0.40 -2.52
N ASP A 130 16.86 -0.57 -1.62
CA ASP A 130 16.76 -0.33 -0.17
C ASP A 130 18.15 -0.41 0.43
N VAL A 131 18.51 0.59 1.23
CA VAL A 131 19.90 0.80 1.67
C VAL A 131 19.99 1.31 3.11
N VAL A 132 21.13 1.02 3.74
CA VAL A 132 21.60 1.73 4.92
C VAL A 132 22.75 2.63 4.50
N LEU A 133 22.55 3.93 4.69
CA LEU A 133 23.53 4.96 4.42
C LEU A 133 24.04 5.56 5.73
N ALA A 134 25.29 6.03 5.74
CA ALA A 134 25.91 6.65 6.91
C ALA A 134 26.82 7.81 6.54
N ARG A 135 27.20 8.62 7.53
CA ARG A 135 28.19 9.67 7.41
C ARG A 135 29.52 9.10 6.91
N PRO A 136 30.34 9.88 6.17
CA PRO A 136 31.56 9.40 5.52
C PRO A 136 32.62 8.84 6.49
N ASP A 137 32.62 9.24 7.75
CA ASP A 137 33.50 8.77 8.81
C ASP A 137 33.13 7.38 9.34
N ILE A 138 31.87 6.95 9.16
CA ILE A 138 31.37 5.61 9.50
C ILE A 138 31.66 4.69 8.32
N LYS A 139 32.59 3.73 8.48
CA LYS A 139 33.13 2.96 7.34
C LYS A 139 32.55 1.57 7.19
N ASN A 140 32.05 0.98 8.28
CA ASN A 140 31.47 -0.37 8.30
C ASN A 140 30.31 -0.43 9.29
N LEU A 141 29.58 -1.54 9.33
CA LEU A 141 28.41 -1.72 10.19
C LEU A 141 28.75 -1.66 11.68
N ALA A 142 29.94 -2.13 12.10
CA ALA A 142 30.35 -2.10 13.50
C ALA A 142 30.55 -0.66 14.01
N ASP A 143 30.95 0.28 13.15
CA ASP A 143 31.12 1.71 13.49
C ASP A 143 29.77 2.40 13.80
N LEU A 144 28.63 1.74 13.56
CA LEU A 144 27.29 2.24 13.90
C LEU A 144 27.04 2.19 15.42
N SER A 145 27.81 1.45 16.20
CA SER A 145 27.64 1.39 17.65
C SER A 145 27.69 2.80 18.29
N GLY A 146 26.69 3.13 19.11
CA GLY A 146 26.51 4.45 19.73
C GLY A 146 26.01 5.54 18.78
N LYS A 147 25.72 5.25 17.51
CA LYS A 147 25.26 6.24 16.53
C LYS A 147 23.73 6.36 16.49
N ARG A 148 23.28 7.53 16.01
CA ARG A 148 21.87 7.83 15.77
C ARG A 148 21.51 7.37 14.38
N ILE A 149 20.55 6.44 14.27
CA ILE A 149 20.09 5.92 13.00
C ILE A 149 18.63 6.31 12.74
N GLY A 150 18.38 6.98 11.61
CA GLY A 150 17.04 7.32 11.14
C GLY A 150 16.35 6.11 10.53
N VAL A 151 15.16 5.77 11.00
CA VAL A 151 14.37 4.63 10.52
C VAL A 151 12.91 5.03 10.42
N GLU A 152 12.25 4.69 9.32
CA GLU A 152 10.79 4.83 9.19
C GLU A 152 10.09 3.73 10.01
N LYS A 153 9.13 4.13 10.84
CA LYS A 153 8.41 3.20 11.72
C LYS A 153 7.25 2.54 10.96
N GLY A 154 7.12 1.22 11.08
CA GLY A 154 5.95 0.47 10.59
C GLY A 154 5.92 0.24 9.08
N ALA A 155 7.06 0.35 8.42
CA ALA A 155 7.26 0.11 6.99
C ALA A 155 8.56 -0.70 6.77
N VAL A 156 8.93 -0.92 5.52
CA VAL A 156 10.13 -1.68 5.11
C VAL A 156 11.42 -1.23 5.81
N GLY A 157 11.48 0.01 6.26
CA GLY A 157 12.60 0.53 7.05
C GLY A 157 12.88 -0.26 8.33
N ALA A 158 11.86 -0.71 9.03
CA ALA A 158 12.01 -1.52 10.24
C ALA A 158 12.58 -2.92 9.91
N LEU A 159 12.13 -3.52 8.80
CA LEU A 159 12.65 -4.80 8.31
C LEU A 159 14.13 -4.71 7.93
N MET A 160 14.50 -3.70 7.13
CA MET A 160 15.88 -3.43 6.72
C MET A 160 16.78 -3.16 7.94
N PHE A 161 16.28 -2.40 8.91
CA PHE A 161 17.00 -2.13 10.15
C PHE A 161 17.29 -3.40 10.93
N GLY A 162 16.30 -4.27 11.13
CA GLY A 162 16.46 -5.56 11.81
C GLY A 162 17.48 -6.46 11.11
N LYS A 163 17.42 -6.54 9.78
CA LYS A 163 18.38 -7.31 8.99
C LYS A 163 19.80 -6.75 9.03
N MET A 164 19.94 -5.44 9.00
CA MET A 164 21.25 -4.78 9.18
C MET A 164 21.84 -5.05 10.58
N GLN A 165 21.01 -5.02 11.64
CA GLN A 165 21.46 -5.35 13.00
C GLN A 165 21.94 -6.81 13.11
N GLU A 166 21.19 -7.75 12.53
CA GLU A 166 21.55 -9.17 12.48
C GLU A 166 22.92 -9.36 11.79
N GLU A 167 23.13 -8.75 10.63
CA GLU A 167 24.38 -8.81 9.87
C GLU A 167 25.55 -8.13 10.62
N ALA A 168 25.26 -7.02 11.31
CA ALA A 168 26.26 -6.27 12.08
C ALA A 168 26.64 -6.95 13.41
N GLY A 169 25.84 -7.90 13.88
CA GLY A 169 25.97 -8.47 15.22
C GLY A 169 25.78 -7.43 16.34
N LEU A 170 24.95 -6.41 16.09
CA LEU A 170 24.70 -5.32 17.03
C LEU A 170 23.39 -5.54 17.78
N ASP A 171 23.44 -5.44 19.11
CA ASP A 171 22.24 -5.41 19.92
C ASP A 171 21.42 -4.13 19.66
N ALA A 172 20.09 -4.21 19.81
CA ALA A 172 19.22 -3.06 19.65
C ALA A 172 19.60 -1.87 20.57
N SER A 173 20.15 -2.15 21.76
CA SER A 173 20.64 -1.16 22.70
C SER A 173 21.93 -0.45 22.27
N ALA A 174 22.64 -1.01 21.29
CA ALA A 174 23.88 -0.42 20.77
C ALA A 174 23.64 0.78 19.85
N LEU A 175 22.40 1.02 19.43
CA LEU A 175 22.00 2.05 18.47
C LEU A 175 20.95 2.98 19.09
N THR A 176 21.01 4.27 18.72
CA THR A 176 19.94 5.22 19.04
C THR A 176 19.03 5.36 17.82
N VAL A 177 17.87 4.69 17.84
CA VAL A 177 16.89 4.74 16.73
C VAL A 177 16.10 6.04 16.82
N ILE A 178 16.16 6.83 15.75
CA ILE A 178 15.35 8.04 15.55
C ILE A 178 14.26 7.73 14.51
N HIS A 179 13.01 7.86 14.88
CA HIS A 179 11.91 7.64 13.95
C HIS A 179 11.75 8.83 13.00
N VAL A 180 12.16 8.64 11.74
CA VAL A 180 12.11 9.66 10.68
C VAL A 180 11.44 9.10 9.44
N PRO A 181 10.26 9.63 9.05
CA PRO A 181 9.63 9.26 7.79
C PRO A 181 10.54 9.60 6.60
N VAL A 182 10.49 8.81 5.53
CA VAL A 182 11.43 8.93 4.40
C VAL A 182 11.43 10.34 3.79
N ASN A 183 10.29 10.98 3.66
CA ASN A 183 10.17 12.35 3.16
C ASN A 183 10.81 13.43 4.06
N ARG A 184 11.24 13.08 5.30
CA ARG A 184 11.92 13.96 6.23
C ARG A 184 13.39 13.59 6.46
N GLN A 185 13.84 12.45 5.95
CA GLN A 185 15.19 11.93 6.19
C GLN A 185 16.28 12.84 5.66
N TYR A 186 16.09 13.44 4.47
CA TYR A 186 17.05 14.37 3.91
C TYR A 186 17.23 15.61 4.81
N ALA A 187 16.14 16.19 5.31
CA ALA A 187 16.21 17.32 6.24
C ALA A 187 16.86 16.97 7.57
N ALA A 188 16.56 15.80 8.14
CA ALA A 188 17.20 15.31 9.36
C ALA A 188 18.72 15.06 9.17
N TRP A 189 19.09 14.58 7.98
CA TRP A 189 20.50 14.43 7.59
C TRP A 189 21.22 15.79 7.55
N GLU A 190 20.69 16.77 6.82
CA GLU A 190 21.27 18.11 6.71
C GLU A 190 21.37 18.80 8.09
N ALA A 191 20.36 18.63 8.94
CA ALA A 191 20.37 19.18 10.31
C ALA A 191 21.34 18.46 11.26
N GLY A 192 21.98 17.36 10.83
CA GLY A 192 22.86 16.58 11.70
C GLY A 192 22.14 15.85 12.83
N GLU A 193 20.84 15.57 12.68
CA GLU A 193 20.03 14.87 13.67
C GLU A 193 20.29 13.36 13.66
N ILE A 194 20.77 12.82 12.54
CA ILE A 194 21.08 11.41 12.31
C ILE A 194 22.48 11.22 11.74
N ASP A 195 23.13 10.13 12.13
CA ASP A 195 24.47 9.74 11.70
C ASP A 195 24.43 8.66 10.62
N ALA A 196 23.37 7.87 10.62
CA ALA A 196 23.04 6.88 9.61
C ALA A 196 21.53 6.88 9.35
N VAL A 197 21.11 6.24 8.27
CA VAL A 197 19.69 6.17 7.89
C VAL A 197 19.40 4.90 7.10
N VAL A 198 18.27 4.27 7.41
CA VAL A 198 17.64 3.25 6.57
C VAL A 198 16.68 3.95 5.64
N THR A 199 16.90 3.79 4.34
CA THR A 199 16.17 4.53 3.30
C THR A 199 16.08 3.73 2.00
N TYR A 200 15.42 4.30 1.01
CA TYR A 200 15.27 3.72 -0.31
C TYR A 200 15.28 4.80 -1.42
N GLU A 201 15.33 4.36 -2.68
CA GLU A 201 15.31 5.28 -3.82
C GLU A 201 13.94 5.98 -4.00
N PRO A 202 13.89 7.29 -4.32
CA PRO A 202 15.01 8.14 -4.74
C PRO A 202 15.74 8.86 -3.58
N THR A 203 15.28 8.77 -2.34
CA THR A 203 15.89 9.46 -1.20
C THR A 203 17.34 9.05 -1.00
N ALA A 204 17.67 7.78 -1.25
CA ALA A 204 19.05 7.28 -1.20
C ALA A 204 19.98 8.04 -2.14
N THR A 205 19.55 8.29 -3.38
CA THR A 205 20.31 9.08 -4.36
C THR A 205 20.55 10.51 -3.87
N HIS A 206 19.54 11.17 -3.27
CA HIS A 206 19.70 12.52 -2.74
C HIS A 206 20.68 12.57 -1.57
N LEU A 207 20.60 11.61 -0.63
CA LEU A 207 21.52 11.50 0.50
C LEU A 207 22.96 11.19 0.05
N MET A 208 23.14 10.33 -0.94
CA MET A 208 24.48 10.05 -1.49
C MET A 208 25.09 11.28 -2.18
N ARG A 209 24.30 12.13 -2.84
CA ARG A 209 24.77 13.44 -3.32
C ARG A 209 25.23 14.35 -2.19
N ALA A 210 24.55 14.27 -1.01
CA ALA A 210 24.92 14.99 0.19
C ALA A 210 26.08 14.31 0.97
N GLY A 211 26.80 13.38 0.34
CA GLY A 211 28.00 12.75 0.90
C GLY A 211 27.76 11.49 1.74
N ALA A 212 26.53 10.97 1.80
CA ALA A 212 26.29 9.70 2.49
C ALA A 212 26.95 8.54 1.72
N ARG A 213 27.48 7.56 2.47
CA ARG A 213 28.02 6.33 1.92
C ARG A 213 27.15 5.13 2.25
N ARG A 214 27.07 4.18 1.33
CA ARG A 214 26.35 2.93 1.51
C ARG A 214 27.16 1.97 2.37
N LEU A 215 26.52 1.43 3.42
CA LEU A 215 27.09 0.39 4.28
C LEU A 215 26.44 -0.97 4.07
N PHE A 216 25.13 -0.99 3.75
CA PHE A 216 24.33 -2.20 3.61
C PHE A 216 23.24 -1.96 2.57
N ASP A 217 22.79 -3.00 1.88
CA ASP A 217 21.66 -2.90 0.96
C ASP A 217 20.93 -4.24 0.75
N SER A 218 19.77 -4.19 0.08
CA SER A 218 18.89 -5.33 -0.13
C SER A 218 19.48 -6.48 -0.95
N ARG A 219 20.63 -6.31 -1.60
CA ARG A 219 21.35 -7.44 -2.24
C ARG A 219 21.91 -8.44 -1.22
N GLN A 220 22.14 -7.98 0.02
CA GLN A 220 22.63 -8.82 1.12
C GLN A 220 21.52 -9.64 1.78
N ILE A 221 20.25 -9.30 1.47
CA ILE A 221 19.05 -9.98 1.95
C ILE A 221 18.13 -10.36 0.77
N PRO A 222 18.60 -11.20 -0.16
CA PRO A 222 17.83 -11.54 -1.35
C PRO A 222 16.48 -12.14 -0.97
N ASP A 223 15.48 -11.97 -1.84
CA ASP A 223 14.13 -12.51 -1.67
C ASP A 223 13.39 -12.06 -0.39
N THR A 224 13.74 -10.90 0.13
CA THR A 224 13.14 -10.36 1.35
C THR A 224 12.16 -9.23 1.05
N ILE A 225 12.48 -8.31 0.15
CA ILE A 225 11.67 -7.13 -0.15
C ILE A 225 11.02 -7.30 -1.51
N PHE A 226 9.72 -7.56 -1.50
CA PHE A 226 8.85 -7.64 -2.68
C PHE A 226 7.88 -6.48 -2.65
N ASP A 227 7.83 -5.68 -3.70
CA ASP A 227 6.83 -4.65 -3.89
C ASP A 227 5.66 -5.19 -4.69
N VAL A 228 4.46 -5.01 -4.17
CA VAL A 228 3.27 -5.68 -4.66
C VAL A 228 2.09 -4.73 -4.79
N LEU A 229 1.14 -5.07 -5.66
CA LEU A 229 -0.20 -4.50 -5.65
C LEU A 229 -1.07 -5.37 -4.74
N ALA A 230 -1.45 -4.83 -3.59
CA ALA A 230 -2.36 -5.45 -2.64
C ALA A 230 -3.75 -4.82 -2.76
N VAL A 231 -4.77 -5.66 -2.94
CA VAL A 231 -6.17 -5.27 -3.10
C VAL A 231 -6.94 -5.68 -1.85
N ARG A 232 -7.86 -4.85 -1.40
CA ARG A 232 -8.82 -5.25 -0.36
C ARG A 232 -9.58 -6.49 -0.85
N SER A 233 -9.57 -7.56 -0.06
CA SER A 233 -10.17 -8.84 -0.46
C SER A 233 -11.68 -8.74 -0.72
N ASP A 234 -12.38 -7.82 -0.03
CA ASP A 234 -13.80 -7.53 -0.26
C ASP A 234 -14.08 -6.77 -1.57
N ARG A 235 -13.06 -6.32 -2.28
CA ARG A 235 -13.14 -5.62 -3.57
C ARG A 235 -12.70 -6.47 -4.76
N LEU A 236 -11.98 -7.54 -4.51
CA LEU A 236 -11.32 -8.32 -5.55
C LEU A 236 -12.32 -8.83 -6.60
N ASP A 237 -13.37 -9.56 -6.18
CA ASP A 237 -14.32 -10.17 -7.10
C ASP A 237 -15.10 -9.13 -7.92
N CYS A 238 -15.53 -8.05 -7.28
CA CYS A 238 -16.33 -7.02 -7.95
C CYS A 238 -15.52 -6.11 -8.87
N GLN A 239 -14.19 -6.03 -8.69
CA GLN A 239 -13.29 -5.17 -9.45
C GLN A 239 -12.30 -5.95 -10.33
N GLU A 240 -12.38 -7.28 -10.42
CA GLU A 240 -11.40 -8.12 -11.13
C GLU A 240 -11.10 -7.63 -12.53
N ASN A 241 -12.13 -7.30 -13.31
CA ASN A 241 -11.94 -6.87 -14.70
C ASN A 241 -11.16 -5.55 -14.82
N VAL A 242 -11.41 -4.57 -13.96
CA VAL A 242 -10.69 -3.31 -13.98
C VAL A 242 -9.29 -3.49 -13.39
N LEU A 243 -9.12 -4.30 -12.35
CA LEU A 243 -7.81 -4.66 -11.79
C LEU A 243 -6.94 -5.36 -12.84
N ARG A 244 -7.51 -6.29 -13.63
CA ARG A 244 -6.79 -6.94 -14.74
C ARG A 244 -6.32 -5.92 -15.77
N ARG A 245 -7.12 -4.91 -16.10
CA ARG A 245 -6.70 -3.83 -17.01
C ARG A 245 -5.57 -2.99 -16.42
N ILE A 246 -5.60 -2.69 -15.11
CA ILE A 246 -4.53 -1.99 -14.41
C ILE A 246 -3.22 -2.81 -14.46
N VAL A 247 -3.32 -4.11 -14.18
CA VAL A 247 -2.17 -5.02 -14.25
C VAL A 247 -1.63 -5.11 -15.68
N THR A 248 -2.50 -5.13 -16.69
CA THR A 248 -2.09 -5.07 -18.10
C THR A 248 -1.32 -3.77 -18.39
N SER A 249 -1.84 -2.63 -17.94
CA SER A 249 -1.18 -1.33 -18.12
C SER A 249 0.22 -1.27 -17.46
N HIS A 250 0.40 -1.98 -16.33
CA HIS A 250 1.72 -2.15 -15.74
C HIS A 250 2.69 -2.87 -16.70
N PHE A 251 2.27 -3.97 -17.31
CA PHE A 251 3.13 -4.72 -18.24
C PHE A 251 3.40 -3.96 -19.53
N ASP A 252 2.44 -3.19 -20.03
CA ASP A 252 2.61 -2.31 -21.20
C ASP A 252 3.65 -1.22 -20.90
N ALA A 253 3.56 -0.58 -19.72
CA ALA A 253 4.55 0.38 -19.26
C ALA A 253 5.93 -0.26 -19.01
N LEU A 254 5.98 -1.48 -18.49
CA LEU A 254 7.21 -2.24 -18.33
C LEU A 254 7.88 -2.53 -19.69
N GLU A 255 7.10 -2.86 -20.71
CA GLU A 255 7.61 -3.04 -22.07
C GLU A 255 8.11 -1.73 -22.64
N HIS A 256 7.44 -0.60 -22.36
CA HIS A 256 7.94 0.72 -22.74
C HIS A 256 9.31 1.03 -22.09
N ILE A 257 9.48 0.73 -20.80
CA ILE A 257 10.78 0.88 -20.11
C ILE A 257 11.89 0.07 -20.81
N ARG A 258 11.55 -1.11 -21.37
CA ARG A 258 12.50 -1.98 -22.08
C ARG A 258 12.82 -1.49 -23.48
N SER A 259 11.79 -1.11 -24.24
CA SER A 259 11.91 -0.74 -25.66
C SER A 259 12.30 0.72 -25.89
N ASN A 260 11.90 1.64 -24.97
CA ASN A 260 12.13 3.09 -25.06
C ASN A 260 12.76 3.63 -23.78
N ARG A 261 13.84 2.95 -23.34
CA ARG A 261 14.47 3.22 -22.03
C ARG A 261 14.81 4.70 -21.81
N GLN A 262 15.27 5.40 -22.84
CA GLN A 262 15.67 6.80 -22.71
C GLN A 262 14.46 7.69 -22.37
N ASP A 263 13.33 7.56 -23.07
CA ASP A 263 12.12 8.32 -22.76
C ASP A 263 11.62 8.02 -21.35
N ALA A 264 11.57 6.72 -20.97
CA ALA A 264 11.18 6.31 -19.64
C ALA A 264 12.09 6.94 -18.56
N LEU A 265 13.42 6.90 -18.75
CA LEU A 265 14.38 7.48 -17.81
C LEU A 265 14.22 9.00 -17.66
N TYR A 266 13.95 9.74 -18.73
CA TYR A 266 13.69 11.18 -18.64
C TYR A 266 12.45 11.50 -17.82
N ARG A 267 11.36 10.74 -17.99
CA ARG A 267 10.11 10.90 -17.23
C ARG A 267 10.29 10.57 -15.75
N ILE A 268 10.93 9.44 -15.48
CA ILE A 268 11.25 8.98 -14.11
C ILE A 268 12.15 10.01 -13.42
N ALA A 269 13.22 10.44 -14.09
CA ALA A 269 14.16 11.44 -13.58
C ALA A 269 13.48 12.77 -13.21
N ALA A 270 12.57 13.25 -14.08
CA ALA A 270 11.80 14.46 -13.84
C ALA A 270 10.89 14.33 -12.60
N ARG A 271 10.23 13.17 -12.43
CA ARG A 271 9.33 12.90 -11.29
C ARG A 271 10.07 12.88 -9.96
N HIS A 272 11.26 12.29 -9.95
CA HIS A 272 12.07 12.12 -8.74
C HIS A 272 13.10 13.24 -8.50
N ASN A 273 13.15 14.24 -9.36
CA ASN A 273 14.13 15.33 -9.32
C ASN A 273 15.58 14.81 -9.25
N VAL A 274 15.89 13.85 -10.12
CA VAL A 274 17.23 13.26 -10.31
C VAL A 274 17.64 13.37 -11.77
N SER A 275 18.91 13.10 -12.08
CA SER A 275 19.34 12.98 -13.48
C SER A 275 18.88 11.65 -14.10
N PRO A 276 18.77 11.53 -15.44
CA PRO A 276 18.47 10.26 -16.10
C PRO A 276 19.44 9.14 -15.74
N ASP A 277 20.73 9.45 -15.54
CA ASP A 277 21.74 8.48 -15.13
C ASP A 277 21.49 7.97 -13.69
N GLU A 278 21.05 8.84 -12.81
CA GLU A 278 20.67 8.46 -11.43
C GLU A 278 19.39 7.63 -11.41
N ALA A 279 18.38 8.01 -12.19
CA ALA A 279 17.18 7.22 -12.38
C ALA A 279 17.52 5.81 -12.93
N ASN A 280 18.47 5.74 -13.85
CA ASN A 280 18.95 4.48 -14.40
C ASN A 280 19.66 3.61 -13.34
N ARG A 281 20.48 4.22 -12.46
CA ARG A 281 21.12 3.52 -11.35
C ARG A 281 20.10 3.06 -10.30
N ALA A 282 19.11 3.90 -9.98
CA ALA A 282 18.05 3.55 -9.06
C ALA A 282 17.21 2.37 -9.57
N LEU A 283 16.82 2.40 -10.85
CA LEU A 283 16.13 1.27 -11.50
C LEU A 283 16.96 -0.01 -11.57
N ALA A 284 18.28 0.09 -11.64
CA ALA A 284 19.16 -1.08 -11.58
C ALA A 284 19.19 -1.74 -10.18
N GLY A 285 18.69 -1.05 -9.17
CA GLY A 285 18.51 -1.56 -7.81
C GLY A 285 17.23 -2.38 -7.61
N VAL A 286 16.40 -2.56 -8.63
CA VAL A 286 15.20 -3.38 -8.60
C VAL A 286 15.14 -4.38 -9.74
N VAL A 287 14.67 -5.57 -9.47
CA VAL A 287 14.34 -6.57 -10.47
C VAL A 287 12.87 -6.41 -10.84
N LEU A 288 12.58 -6.09 -12.09
CA LEU A 288 11.22 -5.92 -12.62
C LEU A 288 10.74 -7.23 -13.25
N PRO A 289 9.83 -8.00 -12.61
CA PRO A 289 9.41 -9.31 -13.08
C PRO A 289 8.56 -9.21 -14.35
N SER A 290 8.75 -10.18 -15.26
CA SER A 290 7.87 -10.37 -16.41
C SER A 290 6.50 -10.91 -15.99
N LEU A 291 5.54 -10.95 -16.92
CA LEU A 291 4.24 -11.60 -16.71
C LEU A 291 4.40 -13.08 -16.34
N SER A 292 5.31 -13.80 -17.00
CA SER A 292 5.59 -15.22 -16.69
C SER A 292 6.17 -15.40 -15.28
N ALA A 293 7.04 -14.47 -14.83
CA ALA A 293 7.56 -14.48 -13.48
C ALA A 293 6.46 -14.18 -12.46
N ASN A 294 5.56 -13.24 -12.74
CA ASN A 294 4.41 -12.95 -11.90
C ASN A 294 3.48 -14.16 -11.75
N ARG A 295 3.20 -14.90 -12.83
CA ARG A 295 2.45 -16.16 -12.75
C ARG A 295 3.13 -17.17 -11.82
N ALA A 296 4.47 -17.29 -11.88
CA ALA A 296 5.22 -18.17 -11.00
C ALA A 296 5.22 -17.68 -9.53
N PHE A 297 5.24 -16.36 -9.28
CA PHE A 297 5.15 -15.80 -7.94
C PHE A 297 3.77 -15.99 -7.31
N LEU A 298 2.71 -15.73 -8.06
CA LEU A 298 1.32 -15.76 -7.57
C LEU A 298 0.67 -17.14 -7.66
N ALA A 299 1.36 -18.14 -8.24
CA ALA A 299 0.91 -19.52 -8.22
C ALA A 299 0.60 -19.95 -6.78
N SER A 300 -0.41 -20.81 -6.64
CA SER A 300 -0.84 -21.37 -5.35
C SER A 300 0.34 -21.96 -4.55
N SER A 301 0.21 -22.57 -3.47
CA SER A 301 1.22 -22.98 -2.50
C SER A 301 2.61 -23.40 -3.08
N GLY A 302 3.69 -22.99 -2.41
CA GLY A 302 5.06 -23.39 -2.75
C GLY A 302 5.80 -22.46 -3.73
N SER A 303 5.19 -21.35 -4.16
CA SER A 303 5.88 -20.33 -4.95
C SER A 303 7.00 -19.66 -4.14
N ARG A 304 7.93 -19.00 -4.85
CA ARG A 304 9.01 -18.21 -4.20
C ARG A 304 8.44 -17.14 -3.29
N LEU A 305 7.39 -16.43 -3.73
CA LEU A 305 6.70 -15.40 -2.97
C LEU A 305 6.00 -15.98 -1.72
N SER A 306 5.34 -17.14 -1.84
CA SER A 306 4.69 -17.80 -0.71
C SER A 306 5.68 -18.21 0.37
N ARG A 307 6.86 -18.74 -0.03
CA ARG A 307 7.93 -19.06 0.92
C ARG A 307 8.48 -17.79 1.58
N ALA A 308 8.72 -16.74 0.80
CA ALA A 308 9.19 -15.45 1.33
C ALA A 308 8.19 -14.88 2.36
N ALA A 309 6.89 -14.93 2.07
CA ALA A 309 5.86 -14.48 3.01
C ALA A 309 5.88 -15.27 4.33
N GLY A 310 6.05 -16.57 4.27
CA GLY A 310 6.15 -17.41 5.47
C GLY A 310 7.37 -17.08 6.33
N VAL A 311 8.56 -16.97 5.71
CA VAL A 311 9.81 -16.59 6.39
C VAL A 311 9.69 -15.18 6.99
N LEU A 312 9.16 -14.24 6.21
CA LEU A 312 9.00 -12.85 6.63
C LEU A 312 8.01 -12.72 7.79
N SER A 313 6.87 -13.40 7.70
CA SER A 313 5.87 -13.43 8.77
C SER A 313 6.41 -14.00 10.07
N ALA A 314 7.20 -15.07 10.01
CA ALA A 314 7.88 -15.64 11.19
C ALA A 314 8.88 -14.65 11.80
N LEU A 315 9.73 -14.04 10.97
CA LEU A 315 10.72 -13.04 11.40
C LEU A 315 10.04 -11.83 12.06
N MET A 316 9.00 -11.29 11.44
CA MET A 316 8.27 -10.14 11.98
C MET A 316 7.57 -10.48 13.31
N THR A 317 7.13 -11.72 13.48
CA THR A 317 6.57 -12.18 14.76
C THR A 317 7.64 -12.28 15.83
N GLU A 318 8.81 -12.82 15.52
CA GLU A 318 9.96 -12.90 16.42
C GLU A 318 10.44 -11.53 16.86
N GLN A 319 10.45 -10.56 15.95
CA GLN A 319 10.82 -9.16 16.22
C GLN A 319 9.70 -8.36 16.93
N GLY A 320 8.55 -8.97 17.20
CA GLY A 320 7.42 -8.28 17.84
C GLY A 320 6.70 -7.26 16.94
N LEU A 321 6.95 -7.29 15.64
CA LEU A 321 6.27 -6.46 14.64
C LEU A 321 4.88 -7.00 14.29
N LEU A 322 4.67 -8.30 14.44
CA LEU A 322 3.37 -8.97 14.34
C LEU A 322 3.04 -9.66 15.65
N ALA A 323 1.77 -9.61 16.05
CA ALA A 323 1.29 -10.35 17.23
C ALA A 323 1.25 -11.87 16.98
N HIS A 324 0.96 -12.26 15.73
CA HIS A 324 0.88 -13.65 15.28
C HIS A 324 1.35 -13.74 13.82
N ALA A 325 1.91 -14.89 13.43
CA ALA A 325 2.26 -15.16 12.05
C ALA A 325 1.00 -15.19 11.17
N ASP A 326 1.08 -14.63 9.97
CA ASP A 326 0.01 -14.69 8.96
C ASP A 326 -0.16 -16.12 8.46
N SER A 327 -1.40 -16.57 8.35
CA SER A 327 -1.72 -17.93 7.88
C SER A 327 -1.41 -18.16 6.40
N GLY A 328 -1.16 -17.09 5.64
CA GLY A 328 -1.03 -17.13 4.19
C GLY A 328 -2.32 -17.41 3.42
N GLN A 329 -3.45 -17.62 4.12
CA GLN A 329 -4.73 -17.92 3.48
C GLN A 329 -5.20 -16.70 2.68
N ASN A 330 -5.54 -16.90 1.41
CA ASN A 330 -5.99 -15.86 0.48
C ASN A 330 -5.02 -14.65 0.37
N LEU A 331 -3.72 -14.88 0.65
CA LEU A 331 -2.71 -13.83 0.56
C LEU A 331 -2.37 -13.50 -0.90
N PHE A 332 -2.45 -14.46 -1.82
CA PHE A 332 -2.07 -14.31 -3.22
C PHE A 332 -3.19 -14.76 -4.15
N SER A 333 -3.34 -14.08 -5.30
CA SER A 333 -4.23 -14.48 -6.40
C SER A 333 -3.66 -14.02 -7.74
N ASP A 334 -3.72 -14.89 -8.74
CA ASP A 334 -3.34 -14.61 -10.12
C ASP A 334 -4.53 -14.18 -11.01
N CYS A 335 -5.72 -14.06 -10.43
CA CYS A 335 -6.97 -13.75 -11.16
C CYS A 335 -6.90 -12.45 -11.98
N CYS A 336 -6.11 -11.48 -11.54
CA CYS A 336 -5.93 -10.20 -12.23
C CYS A 336 -4.80 -10.21 -13.28
N LEU A 337 -4.03 -11.29 -13.41
CA LEU A 337 -3.00 -11.37 -14.46
C LEU A 337 -3.66 -11.48 -15.85
N PRO A 338 -3.09 -10.82 -16.86
CA PRO A 338 -3.56 -10.98 -18.25
C PRO A 338 -3.52 -12.44 -18.66
N GLY A 339 -4.53 -12.89 -19.45
CA GLY A 339 -4.55 -14.23 -20.04
C GLY A 339 -3.30 -14.49 -20.89
N SER A 340 -3.00 -15.77 -21.16
CA SER A 340 -2.02 -16.11 -22.21
C SER A 340 -2.63 -15.70 -23.55
N VAL A 341 -1.94 -14.86 -24.31
CA VAL A 341 -2.27 -14.58 -25.71
C VAL A 341 -2.04 -15.84 -26.54
#